data_23e76ce6b7d11afe31b7d266b1d42880
#
_entry.id   23e76ce6b7d11afe31b7d266b1d42880
#
_cell.length_a   1.000
_cell.length_b   1.000
_cell.length_c   1.000
_cell.angle_alpha   90.00
_cell.angle_beta   90.00
_cell.angle_gamma   90.00
#
_symmetry.space_group_name_H-M   'P 1'
#
loop_
_entity.id
_entity.type
_entity.pdbx_description
1 polymer ?
#
loop_
_entity_poly.entity_id
_entity_poly.type
_entity_poly.pdbx_seq_one_letter_code
_entity_poly.pdbx_strand_id
1 'polypeptide(L)'
;AIFHRVIKNFMIQGGDVSPTPPSIPDEFDSTLSNIQKTISMANSGPNTGTCQFFINLVDNTYLDFDKPPFTSKHPVFGITVSGFNIVEDIGDVQTNFNDKPYIDVVMDSVRIVSNQTSTDFYIKENKPNLVKIVDIIGRESYPQKSIPLFYIYDNGEVKKVILK
;
A
#
# COMPACT_ATOMS: atom_id res chain seq x y z
N ALA A 1 -11.19 -6.83 -10.16
CA ALA A 1 -11.14 -7.70 -8.97
C ALA A 1 -11.59 -6.92 -7.74
N ILE A 2 -11.93 -7.61 -6.65
CA ILE A 2 -12.36 -6.99 -5.39
C ILE A 2 -11.53 -7.48 -4.22
N PHE A 3 -11.54 -6.75 -3.12
CA PHE A 3 -11.19 -7.28 -1.81
C PHE A 3 -12.39 -8.05 -1.27
N HIS A 4 -12.36 -9.36 -1.42
CA HIS A 4 -13.50 -10.23 -1.12
C HIS A 4 -13.57 -10.68 0.34
N ARG A 5 -12.48 -10.48 1.13
CA ARG A 5 -12.41 -10.79 2.55
C ARG A 5 -11.64 -9.71 3.29
N VAL A 6 -12.26 -9.12 4.30
CA VAL A 6 -11.68 -8.04 5.11
C VAL A 6 -11.92 -8.36 6.57
N ILE A 7 -10.84 -8.44 7.34
CA ILE A 7 -10.91 -8.65 8.80
C ILE A 7 -10.15 -7.50 9.48
N LYS A 8 -10.88 -6.69 10.21
CA LYS A 8 -10.34 -5.58 10.99
C LYS A 8 -9.24 -6.07 11.95
N ASN A 9 -8.15 -5.30 12.07
CA ASN A 9 -6.98 -5.64 12.88
C ASN A 9 -6.31 -6.98 12.49
N PHE A 10 -6.47 -7.39 11.24
CA PHE A 10 -5.81 -8.56 10.70
C PHE A 10 -5.29 -8.29 9.28
N MET A 11 -6.14 -8.40 8.25
CA MET A 11 -5.70 -8.24 6.86
C MET A 11 -6.87 -7.89 5.93
N ILE A 12 -6.55 -7.40 4.74
CA ILE A 12 -7.49 -7.33 3.61
C ILE A 12 -7.02 -8.27 2.51
N GLN A 13 -7.90 -9.12 1.98
CA GLN A 13 -7.58 -10.16 0.99
C GLN A 13 -8.32 -9.92 -0.31
N GLY A 14 -7.59 -10.01 -1.42
CA GLY A 14 -8.11 -9.82 -2.77
C GLY A 14 -7.37 -10.67 -3.79
N GLY A 15 -7.56 -10.36 -5.08
CA GLY A 15 -6.87 -11.04 -6.17
C GLY A 15 -7.56 -12.30 -6.66
N ASP A 16 -8.77 -12.61 -6.18
CA ASP A 16 -9.54 -13.72 -6.72
C ASP A 16 -10.01 -13.40 -8.15
N VAL A 17 -9.63 -14.24 -9.10
CA VAL A 17 -9.94 -14.09 -10.53
C VAL A 17 -10.44 -15.40 -11.12
N SER A 18 -11.25 -15.30 -12.18
CA SER A 18 -11.75 -16.45 -12.91
C SER A 18 -11.35 -16.38 -14.39
N PRO A 19 -10.79 -17.44 -14.99
CA PRO A 19 -10.43 -18.71 -14.33
C PRO A 19 -9.26 -18.56 -13.36
N THR A 20 -9.23 -19.36 -12.30
CA THR A 20 -8.12 -19.37 -11.34
C THR A 20 -6.86 -19.93 -12.02
N PRO A 21 -5.72 -19.22 -11.95
CA PRO A 21 -4.46 -19.72 -12.52
C PRO A 21 -3.95 -20.95 -11.76
N PRO A 22 -3.00 -21.71 -12.35
CA PRO A 22 -2.33 -22.80 -11.64
C PRO A 22 -1.66 -22.32 -10.36
N SER A 23 -1.54 -23.23 -9.37
CA SER A 23 -0.78 -22.95 -8.16
C SER A 23 0.71 -22.84 -8.45
N ILE A 24 1.39 -22.05 -7.63
CA ILE A 24 2.83 -21.82 -7.67
C ILE A 24 3.48 -22.38 -6.40
N PRO A 25 4.76 -22.79 -6.47
CA PRO A 25 5.52 -23.16 -5.28
C PRO A 25 5.62 -21.99 -4.29
N ASP A 26 5.67 -22.31 -3.00
CA ASP A 26 5.92 -21.29 -1.98
C ASP A 26 7.39 -20.84 -2.04
N GLU A 27 7.60 -19.51 -2.04
CA GLU A 27 8.91 -18.89 -2.01
C GLU A 27 9.09 -18.16 -0.68
N PHE A 28 9.76 -18.81 0.28
CA PHE A 28 10.01 -18.24 1.60
C PHE A 28 11.37 -17.60 1.70
N ASP A 29 11.43 -16.43 2.39
CA ASP A 29 12.66 -15.74 2.74
C ASP A 29 12.62 -15.40 4.23
N SER A 30 13.62 -15.86 4.98
CA SER A 30 13.70 -15.65 6.44
C SER A 30 13.98 -14.20 6.85
N THR A 31 14.32 -13.34 5.90
CA THR A 31 14.48 -11.89 6.13
C THR A 31 13.15 -11.14 6.04
N LEU A 32 12.10 -11.78 5.52
CA LEU A 32 10.78 -11.22 5.34
C LEU A 32 9.81 -11.79 6.39
N SER A 33 8.94 -10.95 6.93
CA SER A 33 7.97 -11.32 7.95
C SER A 33 6.62 -10.68 7.65
N ASN A 34 5.54 -11.32 8.07
CA ASN A 34 4.16 -10.85 7.93
C ASN A 34 3.88 -9.71 8.93
N ILE A 35 4.61 -8.61 8.82
CA ILE A 35 4.40 -7.39 9.62
C ILE A 35 3.43 -6.43 8.92
N GLN A 36 2.96 -5.42 9.64
CA GLN A 36 2.09 -4.40 9.09
C GLN A 36 2.63 -3.83 7.76
N LYS A 37 1.74 -3.60 6.79
CA LYS A 37 1.99 -3.10 5.42
C LYS A 37 2.55 -4.12 4.44
N THR A 38 3.00 -5.29 4.88
CA THR A 38 3.50 -6.31 3.95
C THR A 38 2.37 -6.95 3.16
N ILE A 39 2.72 -7.43 1.97
CA ILE A 39 1.83 -8.12 1.04
C ILE A 39 2.28 -9.57 0.96
N SER A 40 1.35 -10.49 1.19
CA SER A 40 1.65 -11.90 1.30
C SER A 40 0.73 -12.75 0.43
N MET A 41 1.21 -13.91 0.01
CA MET A 41 0.44 -14.86 -0.78
C MET A 41 -0.60 -15.59 0.08
N ALA A 42 -1.86 -15.54 -0.32
CA ALA A 42 -2.89 -16.37 0.26
C ALA A 42 -2.77 -17.80 -0.29
N ASN A 43 -2.92 -18.80 0.58
CA ASN A 43 -2.87 -20.21 0.23
C ASN A 43 -3.79 -21.03 1.14
N SER A 44 -4.02 -22.28 0.77
CA SER A 44 -4.77 -23.29 1.54
C SER A 44 -3.86 -24.42 2.04
N GLY A 45 -2.59 -24.14 2.17
CA GLY A 45 -1.54 -25.09 2.56
C GLY A 45 -0.32 -24.98 1.66
N PRO A 46 0.71 -25.82 1.85
CA PRO A 46 1.96 -25.73 1.10
C PRO A 46 1.76 -25.81 -0.42
N ASN A 47 2.38 -24.90 -1.17
CA ASN A 47 2.38 -24.86 -2.63
C ASN A 47 0.97 -24.78 -3.27
N THR A 48 0.02 -24.11 -2.59
CA THR A 48 -1.34 -23.92 -3.10
C THR A 48 -1.67 -22.46 -3.41
N GLY A 49 -0.69 -21.55 -3.30
CA GLY A 49 -0.83 -20.16 -3.71
C GLY A 49 -1.15 -20.05 -5.20
N THR A 50 -2.06 -19.16 -5.59
CA THR A 50 -2.47 -18.95 -6.99
C THR A 50 -2.35 -17.48 -7.37
N CYS A 51 -3.42 -16.70 -7.20
CA CYS A 51 -3.48 -15.27 -7.54
C CYS A 51 -3.96 -14.40 -6.37
N GLN A 52 -4.44 -15.04 -5.30
CA GLN A 52 -4.95 -14.31 -4.16
C GLN A 52 -3.81 -13.86 -3.25
N PHE A 53 -3.92 -12.63 -2.76
CA PHE A 53 -2.97 -12.03 -1.84
C PHE A 53 -3.70 -11.32 -0.71
N PHE A 54 -2.97 -11.00 0.34
CA PHE A 54 -3.49 -10.14 1.39
C PHE A 54 -2.47 -9.08 1.81
N ILE A 55 -2.98 -7.98 2.35
CA ILE A 55 -2.16 -6.90 2.91
C ILE A 55 -2.37 -6.93 4.42
N ASN A 56 -1.28 -7.01 5.17
CA ASN A 56 -1.30 -7.05 6.62
C ASN A 56 -1.65 -5.67 7.21
N LEU A 57 -2.73 -5.60 7.99
CA LEU A 57 -3.15 -4.39 8.71
C LEU A 57 -2.37 -4.19 10.03
N VAL A 58 -1.85 -5.27 10.57
CA VAL A 58 -1.07 -5.34 11.80
C VAL A 58 0.06 -6.37 11.64
N ASP A 59 0.90 -6.50 12.67
CA ASP A 59 1.93 -7.54 12.69
C ASP A 59 1.28 -8.92 12.93
N ASN A 60 1.32 -9.76 11.89
CA ASN A 60 0.78 -11.12 11.87
C ASN A 60 1.90 -12.17 11.79
N THR A 61 2.95 -12.00 12.58
CA THR A 61 4.18 -12.81 12.50
C THR A 61 3.97 -14.31 12.72
N TYR A 62 2.84 -14.71 13.30
CA TYR A 62 2.44 -16.12 13.41
C TYR A 62 2.10 -16.79 12.06
N LEU A 63 2.01 -16.00 10.97
CA LEU A 63 1.84 -16.48 9.59
C LEU A 63 3.19 -16.76 8.90
N ASP A 64 4.31 -16.46 9.56
CA ASP A 64 5.64 -16.72 9.01
C ASP A 64 5.94 -18.22 9.03
N PHE A 65 6.68 -18.68 8.03
CA PHE A 65 6.97 -20.11 7.85
C PHE A 65 7.89 -20.67 8.93
N ASP A 66 8.69 -19.82 9.57
CA ASP A 66 9.73 -20.14 10.55
C ASP A 66 9.34 -19.78 11.99
N LYS A 67 8.08 -19.36 12.24
CA LYS A 67 7.61 -18.99 13.58
C LYS A 67 6.45 -19.85 14.08
N PRO A 68 6.34 -20.06 15.41
CA PRO A 68 5.18 -20.72 15.98
C PRO A 68 3.88 -20.00 15.62
N PRO A 69 2.77 -20.74 15.42
CA PRO A 69 2.58 -22.18 15.68
C PRO A 69 2.99 -23.09 14.50
N PHE A 70 3.63 -22.59 13.45
CA PHE A 70 4.06 -23.33 12.25
C PHE A 70 2.91 -23.96 11.42
N THR A 71 1.66 -23.58 11.69
CA THR A 71 0.45 -24.12 11.06
C THR A 71 0.03 -23.36 9.81
N SER A 72 0.41 -22.09 9.73
CA SER A 72 0.13 -21.23 8.58
C SER A 72 1.45 -20.67 8.06
N LYS A 73 1.66 -20.72 6.75
CA LYS A 73 2.91 -20.31 6.12
C LYS A 73 2.58 -19.53 4.87
N HIS A 74 2.69 -18.20 4.97
CA HIS A 74 2.35 -17.30 3.88
C HIS A 74 3.57 -16.52 3.43
N PRO A 75 4.08 -16.77 2.19
CA PRO A 75 5.21 -16.03 1.66
C PRO A 75 4.92 -14.54 1.54
N VAL A 76 5.80 -13.71 2.08
CA VAL A 76 5.78 -12.26 1.88
C VAL A 76 6.51 -11.95 0.57
N PHE A 77 5.88 -11.20 -0.33
CA PHE A 77 6.45 -10.85 -1.63
C PHE A 77 6.46 -9.34 -1.92
N GLY A 78 5.93 -8.52 -1.03
CA GLY A 78 5.87 -7.09 -1.24
C GLY A 78 5.57 -6.30 0.03
N ILE A 79 5.63 -4.97 -0.11
CA ILE A 79 5.29 -4.03 0.96
C ILE A 79 4.57 -2.82 0.38
N THR A 80 3.58 -2.30 1.09
CA THR A 80 2.89 -1.05 0.75
C THR A 80 3.81 0.14 1.02
N VAL A 81 4.27 0.81 -0.02
CA VAL A 81 5.19 1.95 0.07
C VAL A 81 4.48 3.30 0.19
N SER A 82 3.20 3.38 -0.21
CA SER A 82 2.38 4.59 -0.08
C SER A 82 0.89 4.24 -0.04
N GLY A 83 0.05 5.16 0.45
CA GLY A 83 -1.40 4.96 0.48
C GLY A 83 -1.88 3.94 1.53
N PHE A 84 -1.08 3.62 2.54
CA PHE A 84 -1.48 2.64 3.56
C PHE A 84 -2.71 3.08 4.36
N ASN A 85 -2.94 4.36 4.53
CA ASN A 85 -4.18 4.89 5.09
C ASN A 85 -5.43 4.43 4.34
N ILE A 86 -5.37 4.27 3.01
CA ILE A 86 -6.47 3.71 2.21
C ILE A 86 -6.67 2.22 2.53
N VAL A 87 -5.58 1.49 2.75
CA VAL A 87 -5.63 0.08 3.16
C VAL A 87 -6.29 -0.05 4.54
N GLU A 88 -5.99 0.86 5.47
CA GLU A 88 -6.63 0.93 6.79
C GLU A 88 -8.12 1.26 6.68
N ASP A 89 -8.49 2.24 5.83
CA ASP A 89 -9.89 2.59 5.57
C ASP A 89 -10.67 1.39 5.00
N ILE A 90 -10.06 0.59 4.11
CA ILE A 90 -10.65 -0.66 3.63
C ILE A 90 -10.77 -1.67 4.77
N GLY A 91 -9.80 -1.74 5.67
CA GLY A 91 -9.82 -2.61 6.85
C GLY A 91 -10.97 -2.29 7.83
N ASP A 92 -11.52 -1.09 7.75
CA ASP A 92 -12.60 -0.60 8.62
C ASP A 92 -14.00 -0.70 8.00
N VAL A 93 -14.13 -1.18 6.76
CA VAL A 93 -15.46 -1.34 6.13
C VAL A 93 -16.30 -2.40 6.86
N GLN A 94 -17.61 -2.22 6.81
CA GLN A 94 -18.54 -3.21 7.39
C GLN A 94 -18.57 -4.48 6.52
N THR A 95 -18.47 -5.62 7.19
CA THR A 95 -18.48 -6.95 6.56
C THR A 95 -19.63 -7.81 7.07
N ASN A 96 -20.01 -8.80 6.29
CA ASN A 96 -20.97 -9.83 6.69
C ASN A 96 -20.27 -10.92 7.55
N PHE A 97 -21.04 -11.96 7.94
CA PHE A 97 -20.53 -13.07 8.76
C PHE A 97 -19.44 -13.94 8.09
N ASN A 98 -19.20 -13.77 6.78
CA ASN A 98 -18.13 -14.42 6.02
C ASN A 98 -16.96 -13.46 5.77
N ASP A 99 -16.84 -12.37 6.51
CA ASP A 99 -15.82 -11.34 6.35
C ASP A 99 -15.85 -10.60 4.98
N LYS A 100 -16.92 -10.77 4.18
CA LYS A 100 -17.06 -10.09 2.89
C LYS A 100 -17.65 -8.70 3.12
N PRO A 101 -17.05 -7.62 2.57
CA PRO A 101 -17.63 -6.29 2.59
C PRO A 101 -19.06 -6.27 2.05
N TYR A 102 -19.98 -5.54 2.73
CA TYR A 102 -21.36 -5.36 2.23
C TYR A 102 -21.40 -4.56 0.93
N ILE A 103 -20.46 -3.64 0.76
CA ILE A 103 -20.25 -2.88 -0.48
C ILE A 103 -18.91 -3.32 -1.05
N ASP A 104 -18.92 -3.81 -2.29
CA ASP A 104 -17.72 -4.32 -2.92
C ASP A 104 -16.62 -3.24 -2.99
N VAL A 105 -15.45 -3.53 -2.45
CA VAL A 105 -14.25 -2.70 -2.58
C VAL A 105 -13.51 -3.15 -3.84
N VAL A 106 -13.57 -2.34 -4.88
CA VAL A 106 -13.12 -2.69 -6.23
C VAL A 106 -11.68 -2.24 -6.47
N MET A 107 -10.85 -3.13 -7.01
CA MET A 107 -9.57 -2.79 -7.61
C MET A 107 -9.78 -2.49 -9.10
N ASP A 108 -9.85 -1.21 -9.46
CA ASP A 108 -10.11 -0.79 -10.86
C ASP A 108 -8.98 -1.20 -11.79
N SER A 109 -7.75 -1.08 -11.33
CA SER A 109 -6.58 -1.39 -12.15
C SER A 109 -5.38 -1.76 -11.27
N VAL A 110 -4.72 -2.85 -11.63
CA VAL A 110 -3.43 -3.27 -11.07
C VAL A 110 -2.41 -3.28 -12.21
N ARG A 111 -1.28 -2.59 -12.04
CA ARG A 111 -0.27 -2.42 -13.08
C ARG A 111 1.14 -2.58 -12.51
N ILE A 112 2.00 -3.20 -13.29
CA ILE A 112 3.45 -3.13 -13.08
C ILE A 112 3.91 -1.83 -13.73
N VAL A 113 4.51 -0.93 -12.93
CA VAL A 113 4.92 0.41 -13.40
C VAL A 113 6.31 0.40 -14.01
N SER A 114 7.20 -0.49 -13.56
CA SER A 114 8.52 -0.69 -14.16
C SER A 114 9.04 -2.09 -13.86
N ASN A 115 9.83 -2.64 -14.81
CA ASN A 115 10.65 -3.84 -14.58
C ASN A 115 12.03 -3.45 -14.03
N GLN A 116 12.12 -2.45 -13.16
CA GLN A 116 13.40 -2.05 -12.61
C GLN A 116 13.85 -3.08 -11.59
N THR A 117 15.03 -3.63 -11.84
CA THR A 117 15.75 -4.47 -10.90
C THR A 117 15.93 -3.75 -9.56
N SER A 118 15.87 -4.50 -8.48
CA SER A 118 15.72 -4.16 -7.06
C SER A 118 16.65 -3.09 -6.44
N THR A 119 17.35 -2.29 -7.24
CA THR A 119 18.25 -1.23 -6.76
C THR A 119 17.66 0.19 -6.81
N ASP A 120 16.47 0.37 -7.39
CA ASP A 120 15.89 1.71 -7.59
C ASP A 120 14.52 1.91 -6.89
N PHE A 121 14.22 1.18 -5.81
CA PHE A 121 13.18 1.59 -4.88
C PHE A 121 13.65 2.75 -4.00
N TYR A 122 14.22 3.77 -4.61
CA TYR A 122 14.13 5.09 -4.03
C TYR A 122 12.68 5.53 -4.17
N ILE A 123 12.01 5.68 -3.05
CA ILE A 123 10.80 6.47 -2.94
C ILE A 123 11.15 7.79 -3.64
N LYS A 124 10.69 7.94 -4.88
CA LYS A 124 10.54 9.28 -5.43
C LYS A 124 9.43 9.86 -4.57
N GLU A 125 9.83 10.48 -3.45
CA GLU A 125 8.92 11.38 -2.76
C GLU A 125 8.35 12.22 -3.88
N ASN A 126 7.06 12.07 -4.16
CA ASN A 126 6.35 13.02 -5.00
C ASN A 126 6.39 14.34 -4.22
N LYS A 127 7.54 15.02 -4.31
CA LYS A 127 7.61 16.38 -3.85
C LYS A 127 6.59 17.12 -4.69
N PRO A 128 5.60 17.70 -4.08
CA PRO A 128 4.59 18.43 -4.81
C PRO A 128 5.29 19.50 -5.68
N ASN A 129 4.86 19.61 -6.93
CA ASN A 129 5.43 20.57 -7.84
C ASN A 129 4.97 21.96 -7.45
N LEU A 130 5.91 22.90 -7.43
CA LEU A 130 5.59 24.31 -7.21
C LEU A 130 4.80 24.83 -8.41
N VAL A 131 3.55 25.25 -8.17
CA VAL A 131 2.66 25.79 -9.20
C VAL A 131 2.88 27.29 -9.38
N LYS A 132 2.93 28.03 -8.26
CA LYS A 132 3.14 29.49 -8.29
C LYS A 132 3.66 30.01 -6.95
N ILE A 133 4.23 31.20 -6.99
CA ILE A 133 4.65 31.97 -5.84
C ILE A 133 3.82 33.24 -5.80
N VAL A 134 3.27 33.58 -4.63
CA VAL A 134 2.49 34.81 -4.44
C VAL A 134 2.98 35.59 -3.24
N ASP A 135 2.76 36.93 -3.26
CA ASP A 135 3.00 37.80 -2.13
C ASP A 135 1.88 37.73 -1.08
N ILE A 136 2.00 38.52 -0.02
CA ILE A 136 1.05 38.54 1.11
C ILE A 136 -0.39 38.94 0.70
N ILE A 137 -0.55 39.58 -0.45
CA ILE A 137 -1.86 40.00 -0.96
C ILE A 137 -2.33 39.14 -2.16
N GLY A 138 -1.63 38.04 -2.44
CA GLY A 138 -2.02 37.03 -3.45
C GLY A 138 -1.58 37.32 -4.88
N ARG A 139 -0.75 38.34 -5.12
CA ARG A 139 -0.21 38.64 -6.45
C ARG A 139 0.95 37.71 -6.78
N GLU A 140 1.05 37.26 -8.01
CA GLU A 140 2.21 36.47 -8.46
C GLU A 140 3.52 37.22 -8.26
N SER A 141 4.54 36.53 -7.79
CA SER A 141 5.82 37.09 -7.42
C SER A 141 6.96 36.13 -7.73
N TYR A 142 8.18 36.61 -7.69
CA TYR A 142 9.40 35.84 -7.83
C TYR A 142 10.13 35.73 -6.48
N PRO A 143 10.99 34.71 -6.29
CA PRO A 143 11.80 34.59 -5.08
C PRO A 143 12.58 35.86 -4.77
N GLN A 144 12.34 36.48 -3.61
CA GLN A 144 12.99 37.72 -3.15
C GLN A 144 13.44 37.53 -1.70
N LYS A 145 14.59 38.15 -1.34
CA LYS A 145 15.12 38.11 0.02
C LYS A 145 14.30 38.99 0.95
N SER A 146 14.19 38.56 2.19
CA SER A 146 13.59 39.30 3.31
C SER A 146 12.10 39.65 3.17
N ILE A 147 11.43 39.10 2.16
CA ILE A 147 9.99 39.27 1.94
C ILE A 147 9.29 37.96 2.15
N PRO A 148 8.19 37.89 2.92
CA PRO A 148 7.40 36.67 3.05
C PRO A 148 6.64 36.40 1.76
N LEU A 149 6.85 35.20 1.20
CA LEU A 149 6.21 34.71 0.01
C LEU A 149 5.47 33.40 0.32
N PHE A 150 4.42 33.10 -0.42
CA PHE A 150 3.66 31.86 -0.31
C PHE A 150 3.89 31.02 -1.56
N TYR A 151 4.45 29.84 -1.36
CA TYR A 151 4.72 28.84 -2.38
C TYR A 151 3.52 27.89 -2.43
N ILE A 152 2.81 27.87 -3.55
CA ILE A 152 1.59 27.06 -3.75
C ILE A 152 1.95 25.86 -4.62
N TYR A 153 1.64 24.66 -4.15
CA TYR A 153 1.97 23.40 -4.78
C TYR A 153 0.73 22.74 -5.40
N ASP A 154 0.95 21.82 -6.35
CA ASP A 154 -0.08 21.10 -7.09
C ASP A 154 -0.98 20.18 -6.24
N ASN A 155 -0.51 19.79 -5.05
CA ASN A 155 -1.29 19.05 -4.06
C ASN A 155 -2.16 19.95 -3.15
N GLY A 156 -2.20 21.27 -3.39
CA GLY A 156 -2.91 22.26 -2.57
C GLY A 156 -2.15 22.74 -1.32
N GLU A 157 -0.93 22.24 -1.09
CA GLU A 157 -0.11 22.70 0.01
C GLU A 157 0.37 24.14 -0.23
N VAL A 158 0.38 24.95 0.85
CA VAL A 158 0.88 26.32 0.81
C VAL A 158 1.98 26.48 1.87
N LYS A 159 3.19 26.82 1.45
CA LYS A 159 4.33 27.10 2.36
C LYS A 159 4.68 28.56 2.40
N LYS A 160 4.74 29.15 3.59
CA LYS A 160 5.33 30.49 3.79
C LYS A 160 6.85 30.38 3.80
N VAL A 161 7.52 31.10 2.90
CA VAL A 161 8.98 31.12 2.76
C VAL A 161 9.50 32.55 2.92
N ILE A 162 10.56 32.75 3.70
CA ILE A 162 11.31 33.99 3.80
C ILE A 162 12.75 33.63 3.47
N LEU A 163 13.23 34.10 2.33
CA LEU A 163 14.62 33.91 1.93
C LEU A 163 15.52 34.86 2.72
N LYS A 164 16.64 34.37 3.23
CA LYS A 164 17.66 35.15 3.94
C LYS A 164 18.72 35.67 3.00
#